data_1e18b4ca3ae62c769301cffc05ed57b8
#
_entry.id   1e18b4ca3ae62c769301cffc05ed57b8
#
_cell.length_a   1.000
_cell.length_b   1.000
_cell.length_c   1.000
_cell.angle_alpha   90.00
_cell.angle_beta   90.00
_cell.angle_gamma   90.00
#
_symmetry.space_group_name_H-M   'P 1'
#
loop_
_entity.id
_entity.type
_entity.pdbx_description
1 polymer ?
#
loop_
_entity_poly.entity_id
_entity_poly.type
_entity_poly.pdbx_seq_one_letter_code
_entity_poly.pdbx_strand_id
1 'polypeptide(L)'
;LARIGKTATLEPVDRYYWRPRYSMPKPAPSIAIIIPTKDHINLLKTCIDSIQSKTSYPHFQIIVADNGSEETASIEYFEAIQKLGIEIIKTPGDFNFSKINNTIIRDRSESLICLLNNDTTVINQNWLDEMAMHACREEIGIVGAKLLFPHDHVQHAGIVLGIGGIGSEAFKYIHKTDDGYIHRAFLIGNYSAVTGACMLFRKSVWEELDGLNQNDTPNAYSDVDFCLRCQEKGYRILFTPFAQLYHHESASRGPENSEAFQTAMDYMRQRWANRIQRDPYYNPNLTLEREDFTLAFPPRNYSTK
;
A
#
# COMPACT_ATOMS: atom_id res chain seq x y z
N LEU A 1 10.39 23.99 6.71
CA LEU A 1 9.79 23.82 5.37
C LEU A 1 10.21 24.98 4.45
N ALA A 2 10.07 26.23 4.91
CA ALA A 2 10.49 27.40 4.09
C ALA A 2 11.96 27.32 3.62
N ARG A 3 12.89 26.80 4.45
CA ARG A 3 14.32 26.64 4.08
C ARG A 3 14.56 25.70 2.90
N ILE A 4 13.62 24.81 2.59
CA ILE A 4 13.69 23.83 1.48
C ILE A 4 12.65 24.13 0.41
N GLY A 5 12.10 25.37 0.37
CA GLY A 5 11.12 25.79 -0.64
C GLY A 5 9.80 25.05 -0.61
N LYS A 6 9.46 24.37 0.49
CA LYS A 6 8.19 23.61 0.62
C LYS A 6 7.15 24.44 1.39
N THR A 7 5.93 24.53 0.86
CA THR A 7 4.80 25.17 1.50
C THR A 7 3.89 24.12 2.11
N ALA A 8 3.65 24.22 3.42
CA ALA A 8 2.69 23.38 4.13
C ALA A 8 2.17 24.10 5.36
N THR A 9 0.95 23.80 5.76
CA THR A 9 0.41 24.14 7.07
C THR A 9 0.76 23.05 8.07
N LEU A 10 0.85 23.40 9.36
CA LEU A 10 1.07 22.44 10.43
C LEU A 10 -0.23 22.26 11.21
N GLU A 11 -0.65 21.01 11.38
CA GLU A 11 -1.78 20.62 12.20
C GLU A 11 -1.30 19.81 13.41
N PRO A 12 -1.80 20.06 14.63
CA PRO A 12 -1.42 19.26 15.79
C PRO A 12 -1.96 17.82 15.63
N VAL A 13 -1.14 16.85 15.92
CA VAL A 13 -1.55 15.44 16.09
C VAL A 13 -1.95 15.22 17.55
N ASP A 14 -1.13 15.75 18.45
CA ASP A 14 -1.38 15.81 19.89
C ASP A 14 -0.65 17.02 20.51
N ARG A 15 -0.42 16.99 21.83
CA ARG A 15 0.28 18.06 22.56
C ARG A 15 1.73 18.28 22.08
N TYR A 16 2.41 17.25 21.56
CA TYR A 16 3.84 17.26 21.26
C TYR A 16 4.16 17.14 19.79
N TYR A 17 3.26 16.58 18.97
CA TYR A 17 3.51 16.23 17.59
C TYR A 17 2.62 17.00 16.64
N TRP A 18 3.18 17.33 15.46
CA TRP A 18 2.54 18.10 14.41
C TRP A 18 2.70 17.37 13.08
N ARG A 19 1.67 17.35 12.28
CA ARG A 19 1.72 16.85 10.91
C ARG A 19 1.77 18.01 9.91
N PRO A 20 2.61 17.92 8.85
CA PRO A 20 2.57 18.85 7.74
C PRO A 20 1.42 18.50 6.78
N ARG A 21 0.63 19.49 6.41
CA ARG A 21 -0.36 19.41 5.33
C ARG A 21 0.19 20.17 4.13
N TYR A 22 0.57 19.43 3.09
CA TYR A 22 1.07 20.02 1.87
C TYR A 22 -0.08 20.46 0.97
N SER A 23 0.12 21.59 0.24
CA SER A 23 -0.85 22.06 -0.73
C SER A 23 -0.93 21.11 -1.92
N MET A 24 -2.15 20.76 -2.30
CA MET A 24 -2.41 20.02 -3.53
C MET A 24 -2.21 20.91 -4.76
N PRO A 25 -1.72 20.36 -5.90
CA PRO A 25 -1.79 21.04 -7.18
C PRO A 25 -3.21 21.47 -7.54
N LYS A 26 -3.33 22.52 -8.32
CA LYS A 26 -4.62 22.98 -8.85
C LYS A 26 -4.57 23.00 -10.38
N PRO A 27 -5.42 22.23 -11.09
CA PRO A 27 -6.44 21.30 -10.55
C PRO A 27 -5.82 20.12 -9.80
N ALA A 28 -6.60 19.51 -8.90
CA ALA A 28 -6.19 18.29 -8.21
C ALA A 28 -5.96 17.16 -9.23
N PRO A 29 -4.86 16.39 -9.12
CA PRO A 29 -4.57 15.31 -10.07
C PRO A 29 -5.67 14.25 -10.11
N SER A 30 -5.90 13.66 -11.29
CA SER A 30 -6.80 12.51 -11.42
C SER A 30 -6.17 11.24 -10.84
N ILE A 31 -7.00 10.40 -10.21
CA ILE A 31 -6.59 9.15 -9.57
C ILE A 31 -7.36 7.97 -10.17
N ALA A 32 -6.66 6.95 -10.67
CA ALA A 32 -7.23 5.66 -10.98
C ALA A 32 -7.14 4.74 -9.75
N ILE A 33 -8.28 4.31 -9.22
CA ILE A 33 -8.36 3.31 -8.14
C ILE A 33 -8.59 1.95 -8.81
N ILE A 34 -7.57 1.09 -8.79
CA ILE A 34 -7.58 -0.22 -9.45
C ILE A 34 -7.86 -1.30 -8.40
N ILE A 35 -8.92 -2.07 -8.61
CA ILE A 35 -9.41 -3.09 -7.68
C ILE A 35 -9.45 -4.45 -8.40
N PRO A 36 -8.41 -5.29 -8.27
CA PRO A 36 -8.45 -6.66 -8.75
C PRO A 36 -9.50 -7.48 -8.01
N THR A 37 -10.28 -8.27 -8.74
CA THR A 37 -11.30 -9.14 -8.17
C THR A 37 -11.52 -10.39 -8.99
N LYS A 38 -12.00 -11.44 -8.34
CA LYS A 38 -12.60 -12.61 -8.97
C LYS A 38 -13.71 -13.10 -8.04
N ASP A 39 -14.94 -13.07 -8.54
CA ASP A 39 -16.13 -13.42 -7.75
C ASP A 39 -16.20 -12.68 -6.39
N HIS A 40 -16.68 -13.30 -5.30
CA HIS A 40 -16.75 -12.71 -3.95
C HIS A 40 -17.41 -11.32 -3.91
N ILE A 41 -18.52 -11.19 -4.62
CA ILE A 41 -19.18 -9.91 -4.90
C ILE A 41 -19.52 -9.08 -3.65
N ASN A 42 -19.82 -9.72 -2.52
CA ASN A 42 -20.16 -9.02 -1.29
C ASN A 42 -18.99 -8.18 -0.75
N LEU A 43 -17.75 -8.64 -0.91
CA LEU A 43 -16.56 -7.91 -0.52
C LEU A 43 -16.36 -6.70 -1.44
N LEU A 44 -16.36 -6.93 -2.75
CA LEU A 44 -16.22 -5.87 -3.74
C LEU A 44 -17.31 -4.80 -3.58
N LYS A 45 -18.56 -5.21 -3.36
CA LYS A 45 -19.68 -4.28 -3.13
C LYS A 45 -19.41 -3.40 -1.92
N THR A 46 -19.03 -3.99 -0.79
CA THR A 46 -18.71 -3.25 0.44
C THR A 46 -17.56 -2.26 0.21
N CYS A 47 -16.53 -2.68 -0.53
CA CYS A 47 -15.40 -1.83 -0.90
C CYS A 47 -15.87 -0.62 -1.73
N ILE A 48 -16.56 -0.86 -2.85
CA ILE A 48 -17.04 0.19 -3.76
C ILE A 48 -18.00 1.15 -3.06
N ASP A 49 -19.00 0.63 -2.33
CA ASP A 49 -19.97 1.44 -1.59
C ASP A 49 -19.26 2.36 -0.58
N SER A 50 -18.20 1.86 0.08
CA SER A 50 -17.42 2.65 1.03
C SER A 50 -16.61 3.76 0.34
N ILE A 51 -16.02 3.48 -0.83
CA ILE A 51 -15.30 4.48 -1.62
C ILE A 51 -16.25 5.58 -2.06
N GLN A 52 -17.38 5.22 -2.68
CA GLN A 52 -18.35 6.19 -3.21
C GLN A 52 -18.97 7.05 -2.11
N SER A 53 -19.30 6.46 -0.95
CA SER A 53 -19.97 7.19 0.14
C SER A 53 -19.04 8.01 1.01
N LYS A 54 -17.74 7.67 1.08
CA LYS A 54 -16.81 8.27 2.04
C LYS A 54 -15.61 8.98 1.42
N THR A 55 -15.45 9.03 0.10
CA THR A 55 -14.30 9.70 -0.50
C THR A 55 -14.64 11.14 -0.86
N SER A 56 -13.94 12.09 -0.22
CA SER A 56 -14.09 13.53 -0.51
C SER A 56 -13.26 14.02 -1.69
N TYR A 57 -12.31 13.25 -2.16
CA TYR A 57 -11.43 13.61 -3.27
C TYR A 57 -12.23 13.80 -4.58
N PRO A 58 -12.06 14.93 -5.32
CA PRO A 58 -12.99 15.27 -6.39
C PRO A 58 -12.78 14.51 -7.71
N HIS A 59 -11.56 14.02 -7.98
CA HIS A 59 -11.17 13.52 -9.30
C HIS A 59 -10.61 12.10 -9.21
N PHE A 60 -11.47 11.11 -9.07
CA PHE A 60 -11.06 9.70 -9.13
C PHE A 60 -11.98 8.87 -10.01
N GLN A 61 -11.42 7.80 -10.56
CA GLN A 61 -12.14 6.78 -11.32
C GLN A 61 -11.91 5.42 -10.65
N ILE A 62 -12.97 4.65 -10.45
CA ILE A 62 -12.87 3.27 -9.98
C ILE A 62 -12.78 2.35 -11.19
N ILE A 63 -11.77 1.48 -11.20
CA ILE A 63 -11.55 0.46 -12.22
C ILE A 63 -11.53 -0.90 -11.52
N VAL A 64 -12.49 -1.76 -11.85
CA VAL A 64 -12.52 -3.15 -11.39
C VAL A 64 -11.82 -4.02 -12.40
N ALA A 65 -10.75 -4.69 -11.97
CA ALA A 65 -10.02 -5.66 -12.76
C ALA A 65 -10.60 -7.05 -12.52
N ASP A 66 -11.52 -7.47 -13.40
CA ASP A 66 -12.16 -8.78 -13.32
C ASP A 66 -11.24 -9.89 -13.84
N ASN A 67 -10.71 -10.70 -12.94
CA ASN A 67 -9.84 -11.84 -13.27
C ASN A 67 -10.63 -13.12 -13.62
N GLY A 68 -11.72 -12.95 -14.36
CA GLY A 68 -12.53 -14.07 -14.84
C GLY A 68 -13.55 -14.56 -13.82
N SER A 69 -14.42 -13.66 -13.34
CA SER A 69 -15.57 -14.01 -12.52
C SER A 69 -16.59 -14.81 -13.34
N GLU A 70 -17.15 -15.85 -12.72
CA GLU A 70 -18.09 -16.79 -13.33
C GLU A 70 -19.45 -16.83 -12.61
N GLU A 71 -19.52 -16.34 -11.38
CA GLU A 71 -20.76 -16.29 -10.60
C GLU A 71 -21.76 -15.32 -11.24
N THR A 72 -23.02 -15.77 -11.46
CA THR A 72 -24.09 -14.93 -12.01
C THR A 72 -24.26 -13.63 -11.22
N ALA A 73 -24.21 -13.69 -9.89
CA ALA A 73 -24.32 -12.50 -9.06
C ALA A 73 -23.18 -11.49 -9.29
N SER A 74 -21.97 -11.96 -9.61
CA SER A 74 -20.84 -11.09 -9.96
C SER A 74 -21.08 -10.38 -11.29
N ILE A 75 -21.53 -11.12 -12.30
CA ILE A 75 -21.82 -10.59 -13.65
C ILE A 75 -22.94 -9.55 -13.59
N GLU A 76 -24.04 -9.86 -12.91
CA GLU A 76 -25.16 -8.92 -12.74
C GLU A 76 -24.74 -7.64 -12.00
N TYR A 77 -23.89 -7.78 -10.98
CA TYR A 77 -23.37 -6.62 -10.25
C TYR A 77 -22.44 -5.78 -11.11
N PHE A 78 -21.56 -6.37 -11.91
CA PHE A 78 -20.70 -5.62 -12.85
C PHE A 78 -21.53 -4.82 -13.85
N GLU A 79 -22.58 -5.40 -14.43
CA GLU A 79 -23.50 -4.66 -15.30
C GLU A 79 -24.19 -3.49 -14.59
N ALA A 80 -24.52 -3.66 -13.30
CA ALA A 80 -25.16 -2.61 -12.54
C ALA A 80 -24.20 -1.43 -12.24
N ILE A 81 -22.95 -1.71 -11.81
CA ILE A 81 -21.99 -0.65 -11.48
C ILE A 81 -21.39 0.04 -12.70
N GLN A 82 -21.35 -0.62 -13.86
CA GLN A 82 -20.98 0.04 -15.12
C GLN A 82 -21.94 1.18 -15.48
N LYS A 83 -23.23 1.03 -15.19
CA LYS A 83 -24.24 2.08 -15.40
C LYS A 83 -24.03 3.29 -14.46
N LEU A 84 -23.28 3.09 -13.37
CA LEU A 84 -22.87 4.15 -12.43
C LEU A 84 -21.51 4.78 -12.79
N GLY A 85 -20.94 4.41 -13.96
CA GLY A 85 -19.67 4.96 -14.44
C GLY A 85 -18.42 4.26 -13.90
N ILE A 86 -18.53 3.10 -13.24
CA ILE A 86 -17.39 2.28 -12.84
C ILE A 86 -16.93 1.44 -14.04
N GLU A 87 -15.65 1.48 -14.32
CA GLU A 87 -15.05 0.75 -15.42
C GLU A 87 -14.74 -0.71 -15.03
N ILE A 88 -15.17 -1.67 -15.84
CA ILE A 88 -14.85 -3.09 -15.65
C ILE A 88 -13.93 -3.52 -16.77
N ILE A 89 -12.72 -3.94 -16.42
CA ILE A 89 -11.72 -4.44 -17.37
C ILE A 89 -11.49 -5.92 -17.11
N LYS A 90 -11.73 -6.75 -18.11
CA LYS A 90 -11.50 -8.20 -18.03
C LYS A 90 -10.00 -8.50 -18.16
N THR A 91 -9.48 -9.23 -17.18
CA THR A 91 -8.08 -9.70 -17.11
C THR A 91 -8.03 -11.20 -16.87
N PRO A 92 -8.60 -12.03 -17.79
CA PRO A 92 -8.74 -13.46 -17.57
C PRO A 92 -7.37 -14.17 -17.54
N GLY A 93 -7.34 -15.32 -16.89
CA GLY A 93 -6.16 -16.18 -16.75
C GLY A 93 -5.79 -16.44 -15.31
N ASP A 94 -4.63 -17.04 -15.11
CA ASP A 94 -4.10 -17.31 -13.77
C ASP A 94 -3.90 -16.00 -12.99
N PHE A 95 -4.24 -16.05 -11.71
CA PHE A 95 -4.11 -14.88 -10.86
C PHE A 95 -2.64 -14.45 -10.73
N ASN A 96 -2.37 -13.25 -11.21
CA ASN A 96 -1.07 -12.60 -11.10
C ASN A 96 -1.32 -11.11 -10.81
N PHE A 97 -1.22 -10.74 -9.54
CA PHE A 97 -1.48 -9.38 -9.06
C PHE A 97 -0.67 -8.33 -9.83
N SER A 98 0.63 -8.59 -10.01
CA SER A 98 1.52 -7.69 -10.73
C SER A 98 1.10 -7.51 -12.18
N LYS A 99 0.81 -8.60 -12.89
CA LYS A 99 0.40 -8.58 -14.31
C LYS A 99 -0.96 -7.88 -14.50
N ILE A 100 -1.94 -8.18 -13.65
CA ILE A 100 -3.28 -7.58 -13.70
C ILE A 100 -3.14 -6.06 -13.59
N ASN A 101 -2.44 -5.58 -12.55
CA ASN A 101 -2.25 -4.15 -12.35
C ASN A 101 -1.44 -3.51 -13.47
N ASN A 102 -0.34 -4.12 -13.91
CA ASN A 102 0.48 -3.61 -15.02
C ASN A 102 -0.34 -3.46 -16.31
N THR A 103 -1.21 -4.43 -16.62
CA THR A 103 -2.06 -4.40 -17.80
C THR A 103 -2.99 -3.19 -17.78
N ILE A 104 -3.61 -2.90 -16.64
CA ILE A 104 -4.53 -1.80 -16.51
C ILE A 104 -3.81 -0.45 -16.48
N ILE A 105 -2.74 -0.31 -15.68
CA ILE A 105 -2.01 0.95 -15.51
C ILE A 105 -1.45 1.47 -16.84
N ARG A 106 -1.00 0.58 -17.71
CA ARG A 106 -0.41 0.94 -19.01
C ARG A 106 -1.30 1.89 -19.79
N ASP A 107 -2.60 1.62 -19.85
CA ASP A 107 -3.57 2.35 -20.66
C ASP A 107 -4.27 3.49 -19.90
N ARG A 108 -3.86 3.78 -18.64
CA ARG A 108 -4.44 4.88 -17.86
C ARG A 108 -3.87 6.23 -18.26
N SER A 109 -4.73 7.24 -18.20
CA SER A 109 -4.35 8.65 -18.39
C SER A 109 -4.25 9.42 -17.07
N GLU A 110 -4.71 8.84 -15.98
CA GLU A 110 -4.68 9.44 -14.65
C GLU A 110 -3.25 9.61 -14.14
N SER A 111 -2.99 10.74 -13.49
CA SER A 111 -1.64 11.08 -13.01
C SER A 111 -1.19 10.23 -11.83
N LEU A 112 -2.16 9.80 -11.02
CA LEU A 112 -1.95 8.98 -9.81
C LEU A 112 -2.68 7.64 -9.96
N ILE A 113 -2.03 6.61 -9.44
CA ILE A 113 -2.54 5.23 -9.41
C ILE A 113 -2.68 4.80 -7.96
N CYS A 114 -3.87 4.34 -7.59
CA CYS A 114 -4.15 3.71 -6.31
C CYS A 114 -4.41 2.22 -6.52
N LEU A 115 -3.53 1.36 -6.04
CA LEU A 115 -3.83 -0.06 -5.91
C LEU A 115 -4.66 -0.26 -4.65
N LEU A 116 -5.75 -1.00 -4.76
CA LEU A 116 -6.65 -1.25 -3.65
C LEU A 116 -7.22 -2.67 -3.72
N ASN A 117 -7.14 -3.40 -2.61
CA ASN A 117 -7.76 -4.72 -2.52
C ASN A 117 -9.29 -4.60 -2.46
N ASN A 118 -9.99 -5.59 -3.03
CA ASN A 118 -11.45 -5.65 -3.09
C ASN A 118 -12.12 -5.91 -1.72
N ASP A 119 -11.35 -6.27 -0.70
CA ASP A 119 -11.80 -6.54 0.66
C ASP A 119 -11.42 -5.43 1.65
N THR A 120 -11.28 -4.20 1.16
CA THR A 120 -11.05 -3.01 1.99
C THR A 120 -12.33 -2.20 2.20
N THR A 121 -12.38 -1.46 3.31
CA THR A 121 -13.50 -0.55 3.62
C THR A 121 -12.96 0.78 4.12
N VAL A 122 -13.27 1.87 3.44
CA VAL A 122 -12.83 3.23 3.80
C VAL A 122 -13.38 3.64 5.16
N ILE A 123 -12.53 4.23 6.01
CA ILE A 123 -12.90 4.75 7.33
C ILE A 123 -13.12 6.26 7.27
N ASN A 124 -12.09 7.03 6.91
CA ASN A 124 -12.16 8.49 6.94
C ASN A 124 -12.28 9.10 5.54
N GLN A 125 -13.09 10.16 5.42
CA GLN A 125 -13.48 10.74 4.13
C GLN A 125 -12.31 11.31 3.31
N ASN A 126 -11.31 11.85 3.98
CA ASN A 126 -10.15 12.50 3.35
C ASN A 126 -8.96 11.56 3.11
N TRP A 127 -9.17 10.24 3.15
CA TRP A 127 -8.09 9.25 3.02
C TRP A 127 -7.27 9.43 1.73
N LEU A 128 -7.96 9.70 0.63
CA LEU A 128 -7.32 9.84 -0.67
C LEU A 128 -6.59 11.19 -0.81
N ASP A 129 -7.14 12.27 -0.21
CA ASP A 129 -6.47 13.57 -0.11
C ASP A 129 -5.16 13.47 0.68
N GLU A 130 -5.20 12.73 1.81
CA GLU A 130 -4.02 12.49 2.65
C GLU A 130 -2.91 11.78 1.90
N MET A 131 -3.25 10.80 1.09
CA MET A 131 -2.26 10.08 0.30
C MET A 131 -1.76 10.93 -0.88
N ALA A 132 -2.68 11.60 -1.60
CA ALA A 132 -2.38 12.35 -2.81
C ALA A 132 -1.47 13.56 -2.54
N MET A 133 -1.69 14.31 -1.44
CA MET A 133 -0.82 15.45 -1.11
C MET A 133 0.64 15.05 -0.90
N HIS A 134 0.90 13.81 -0.50
CA HIS A 134 2.25 13.29 -0.37
C HIS A 134 2.76 12.71 -1.69
N ALA A 135 1.93 11.98 -2.44
CA ALA A 135 2.31 11.39 -3.72
C ALA A 135 2.66 12.45 -4.79
N CYS A 136 2.10 13.66 -4.69
CA CYS A 136 2.43 14.79 -5.56
C CYS A 136 3.81 15.40 -5.29
N ARG A 137 4.49 15.02 -4.22
CA ARG A 137 5.84 15.51 -3.91
C ARG A 137 6.86 14.70 -4.70
N GLU A 138 7.78 15.40 -5.39
CA GLU A 138 8.74 14.76 -6.29
C GLU A 138 9.60 13.69 -5.63
N GLU A 139 10.02 13.93 -4.38
CA GLU A 139 10.86 13.03 -3.60
C GLU A 139 10.12 11.81 -3.03
N ILE A 140 8.78 11.76 -3.12
CA ILE A 140 7.96 10.64 -2.66
C ILE A 140 7.62 9.77 -3.86
N GLY A 141 7.97 8.51 -3.81
CA GLY A 141 7.60 7.55 -4.85
C GLY A 141 6.25 6.88 -4.58
N ILE A 142 6.09 6.40 -3.36
CA ILE A 142 4.92 5.61 -2.96
C ILE A 142 4.41 6.07 -1.59
N VAL A 143 3.09 6.06 -1.42
CA VAL A 143 2.40 6.36 -0.15
C VAL A 143 1.50 5.19 0.21
N GLY A 144 1.63 4.66 1.43
CA GLY A 144 0.75 3.63 2.00
C GLY A 144 -0.17 4.19 3.08
N ALA A 145 -1.38 3.65 3.16
CA ALA A 145 -2.37 3.96 4.19
C ALA A 145 -2.19 3.10 5.45
N LYS A 146 -2.78 3.49 6.57
CA LYS A 146 -2.94 2.64 7.75
C LYS A 146 -4.10 1.68 7.52
N LEU A 147 -3.82 0.38 7.63
CA LEU A 147 -4.87 -0.63 7.55
C LEU A 147 -5.15 -1.22 8.93
N LEU A 148 -6.43 -1.45 9.18
CA LEU A 148 -6.92 -2.04 10.41
C LEU A 148 -7.63 -3.37 10.11
N PHE A 149 -7.50 -4.32 11.01
CA PHE A 149 -8.40 -5.46 11.05
C PHE A 149 -9.82 -5.02 11.45
N PRO A 150 -10.88 -5.78 11.11
CA PRO A 150 -12.26 -5.44 11.47
C PRO A 150 -12.50 -5.24 12.98
N HIS A 151 -11.63 -5.77 13.83
CA HIS A 151 -11.69 -5.66 15.29
C HIS A 151 -10.82 -4.54 15.85
N ASP A 152 -10.54 -3.51 15.02
CA ASP A 152 -9.84 -2.28 15.42
C ASP A 152 -8.37 -2.45 15.86
N HIS A 153 -7.71 -3.51 15.43
CA HIS A 153 -6.27 -3.67 15.61
C HIS A 153 -5.52 -3.30 14.32
N VAL A 154 -4.31 -2.80 14.48
CA VAL A 154 -3.44 -2.44 13.35
C VAL A 154 -3.10 -3.71 12.57
N GLN A 155 -3.32 -3.67 11.26
CA GLN A 155 -2.87 -4.69 10.33
C GLN A 155 -1.60 -4.21 9.61
N HIS A 156 -1.60 -2.96 9.14
CA HIS A 156 -0.48 -2.34 8.45
C HIS A 156 -0.22 -0.91 8.91
N ALA A 157 1.04 -0.64 9.26
CA ALA A 157 1.56 0.71 9.53
C ALA A 157 2.97 0.89 8.97
N GLY A 158 3.21 0.37 7.76
CA GLY A 158 4.51 0.27 7.12
C GLY A 158 5.13 -1.12 7.25
N ILE A 159 6.12 -1.44 6.42
CA ILE A 159 6.82 -2.73 6.42
C ILE A 159 8.27 -2.53 6.85
N VAL A 160 8.71 -3.35 7.81
CA VAL A 160 10.09 -3.47 8.27
C VAL A 160 10.71 -4.71 7.65
N LEU A 161 11.85 -4.54 6.96
CA LEU A 161 12.55 -5.65 6.35
C LEU A 161 13.29 -6.51 7.41
N GLY A 162 13.39 -7.80 7.12
CA GLY A 162 14.06 -8.79 7.97
C GLY A 162 13.16 -9.45 9.01
N ILE A 163 12.07 -8.82 9.45
CA ILE A 163 11.08 -9.47 10.30
C ILE A 163 10.40 -10.58 9.50
N GLY A 164 10.28 -11.77 10.09
CA GLY A 164 9.70 -12.94 9.40
C GLY A 164 10.52 -13.44 8.20
N GLY A 165 11.77 -13.00 8.06
CA GLY A 165 12.72 -13.46 7.05
C GLY A 165 12.84 -12.56 5.81
N ILE A 166 11.77 -11.91 5.33
CA ILE A 166 11.80 -10.91 4.25
C ILE A 166 11.35 -9.54 4.79
N GLY A 167 10.20 -9.46 5.39
CA GLY A 167 9.64 -8.26 5.96
C GLY A 167 8.24 -8.50 6.50
N SER A 168 7.87 -7.77 7.53
CA SER A 168 6.55 -7.84 8.16
C SER A 168 6.01 -6.45 8.46
N GLU A 169 4.71 -6.42 8.71
CA GLU A 169 3.95 -5.22 9.04
C GLU A 169 4.37 -4.64 10.39
N ALA A 170 4.74 -3.37 10.43
CA ALA A 170 5.04 -2.68 11.67
C ALA A 170 3.78 -2.56 12.55
N PHE A 171 3.93 -2.79 13.85
CA PHE A 171 2.89 -2.64 14.85
C PHE A 171 1.66 -3.55 14.65
N LYS A 172 1.81 -4.65 13.94
CA LYS A 172 0.72 -5.60 13.72
C LYS A 172 0.12 -6.05 15.06
N TYR A 173 -1.22 -6.07 15.12
CA TYR A 173 -2.04 -6.46 16.28
C TYR A 173 -2.07 -5.49 17.47
N ILE A 174 -1.40 -4.33 17.49
CA ILE A 174 -1.69 -3.33 18.52
C ILE A 174 -3.09 -2.74 18.28
N HIS A 175 -3.76 -2.28 19.32
CA HIS A 175 -5.06 -1.61 19.16
C HIS A 175 -4.89 -0.28 18.40
N LYS A 176 -5.90 0.13 17.61
CA LYS A 176 -5.83 1.35 16.78
C LYS A 176 -5.53 2.63 17.55
N THR A 177 -5.79 2.65 18.88
CA THR A 177 -5.52 3.79 19.77
C THR A 177 -4.15 3.72 20.44
N ASP A 178 -3.39 2.64 20.22
CA ASP A 178 -2.02 2.52 20.69
C ASP A 178 -1.09 3.27 19.73
N ASP A 179 -0.24 4.13 20.26
CA ASP A 179 0.66 4.97 19.48
C ASP A 179 1.94 4.26 19.02
N GLY A 180 2.19 3.07 19.56
CA GLY A 180 3.36 2.25 19.26
C GLY A 180 4.68 2.89 19.73
N TYR A 181 5.79 2.35 19.24
CA TYR A 181 7.13 2.82 19.58
C TYR A 181 7.33 4.29 19.17
N ILE A 182 7.48 5.19 20.17
CA ILE A 182 7.72 6.64 19.97
C ILE A 182 6.68 7.27 19.02
N HIS A 183 5.40 7.02 19.25
CA HIS A 183 4.27 7.53 18.45
C HIS A 183 4.27 7.13 16.96
N ARG A 184 5.11 6.22 16.52
CA ARG A 184 5.28 5.92 15.09
C ARG A 184 4.04 5.37 14.41
N ALA A 185 3.11 4.74 15.14
CA ALA A 185 1.83 4.29 14.60
C ALA A 185 0.82 5.44 14.34
N PHE A 186 1.12 6.66 14.83
CA PHE A 186 0.33 7.88 14.68
C PHE A 186 1.02 8.98 13.89
N LEU A 187 2.26 8.77 13.46
CA LEU A 187 3.04 9.76 12.75
C LEU A 187 3.31 9.32 11.31
N ILE A 188 3.35 10.30 10.40
CA ILE A 188 3.84 10.09 9.05
C ILE A 188 5.30 9.66 9.13
N GLY A 189 5.65 8.54 8.51
CA GLY A 189 6.98 7.98 8.58
C GLY A 189 7.50 7.42 7.25
N ASN A 190 8.84 7.37 7.12
CA ASN A 190 9.45 6.62 6.04
C ASN A 190 9.63 5.17 6.47
N TYR A 191 9.34 4.27 5.55
CA TYR A 191 9.53 2.84 5.69
C TYR A 191 10.21 2.25 4.46
N SER A 192 10.72 1.04 4.59
CA SER A 192 11.31 0.34 3.44
C SER A 192 10.26 -0.09 2.43
N ALA A 193 9.05 -0.42 2.90
CA ALA A 193 7.93 -0.72 2.01
C ALA A 193 6.59 -0.42 2.68
N VAL A 194 5.52 -0.45 1.87
CA VAL A 194 4.12 -0.41 2.26
C VAL A 194 3.34 -1.44 1.46
N THR A 195 2.22 -1.93 1.99
CA THR A 195 1.42 -2.99 1.36
C THR A 195 0.68 -2.53 0.11
N GLY A 196 0.60 -3.40 -0.89
CA GLY A 196 -0.22 -3.22 -2.08
C GLY A 196 -1.73 -3.24 -1.84
N ALA A 197 -2.17 -3.61 -0.63
CA ALA A 197 -3.60 -3.60 -0.29
C ALA A 197 -4.23 -2.19 -0.30
N CYS A 198 -3.41 -1.14 -0.04
CA CYS A 198 -3.76 0.26 -0.29
C CYS A 198 -2.48 1.09 -0.49
N MET A 199 -2.13 1.34 -1.75
CA MET A 199 -0.88 1.99 -2.14
C MET A 199 -1.16 3.03 -3.23
N LEU A 200 -0.65 4.26 -3.06
CA LEU A 200 -0.78 5.34 -4.04
C LEU A 200 0.59 5.80 -4.56
N PHE A 201 0.71 5.98 -5.86
CA PHE A 201 1.93 6.48 -6.50
C PHE A 201 1.62 7.26 -7.79
N ARG A 202 2.58 8.03 -8.30
CA ARG A 202 2.47 8.65 -9.63
C ARG A 202 2.64 7.59 -10.72
N LYS A 203 1.84 7.70 -11.79
CA LYS A 203 2.01 6.84 -12.98
C LYS A 203 3.43 6.92 -13.53
N SER A 204 4.04 8.11 -13.54
CA SER A 204 5.42 8.30 -14.00
C SER A 204 6.46 7.50 -13.20
N VAL A 205 6.24 7.27 -11.90
CA VAL A 205 7.11 6.40 -11.08
C VAL A 205 6.97 4.94 -11.52
N TRP A 206 5.74 4.50 -11.81
CA TRP A 206 5.48 3.15 -12.32
C TRP A 206 6.14 2.95 -13.70
N GLU A 207 6.06 3.95 -14.58
CA GLU A 207 6.71 3.94 -15.90
C GLU A 207 8.23 3.88 -15.78
N GLU A 208 8.83 4.70 -14.89
CA GLU A 208 10.28 4.72 -14.65
C GLU A 208 10.81 3.38 -14.11
N LEU A 209 9.98 2.64 -13.37
CA LEU A 209 10.31 1.34 -12.79
C LEU A 209 9.94 0.15 -13.69
N ASP A 210 9.40 0.39 -14.87
CA ASP A 210 8.87 -0.66 -15.77
C ASP A 210 7.81 -1.55 -15.09
N GLY A 211 6.98 -0.92 -14.25
CA GLY A 211 5.88 -1.57 -13.57
C GLY A 211 6.26 -2.47 -12.38
N LEU A 212 5.29 -3.29 -11.95
CA LEU A 212 5.51 -4.32 -10.94
C LEU A 212 6.18 -5.54 -11.58
N ASN A 213 7.00 -6.26 -10.82
CA ASN A 213 7.68 -7.47 -11.30
C ASN A 213 6.71 -8.65 -11.38
N GLN A 214 6.14 -8.86 -12.56
CA GLN A 214 5.13 -9.91 -12.80
C GLN A 214 5.72 -11.31 -12.97
N ASN A 215 7.03 -11.44 -13.09
CA ASN A 215 7.72 -12.70 -13.31
C ASN A 215 8.18 -13.33 -12.01
N ASP A 216 8.94 -12.58 -11.20
CA ASP A 216 9.55 -13.11 -9.97
C ASP A 216 8.68 -12.86 -8.74
N THR A 217 7.88 -11.79 -8.72
CA THR A 217 6.95 -11.47 -7.63
C THR A 217 5.52 -11.28 -8.15
N PRO A 218 4.92 -12.32 -8.76
CA PRO A 218 3.58 -12.20 -9.36
C PRO A 218 2.49 -11.84 -8.36
N ASN A 219 2.57 -12.36 -7.14
CA ASN A 219 1.58 -12.19 -6.07
C ASN A 219 2.23 -11.81 -4.74
N ALA A 220 3.14 -12.66 -4.24
CA ALA A 220 3.84 -12.39 -2.98
C ALA A 220 4.98 -11.38 -3.18
N TYR A 221 5.15 -10.47 -2.22
CA TYR A 221 6.20 -9.46 -2.17
C TYR A 221 6.28 -8.50 -3.36
N SER A 222 5.27 -8.45 -4.22
CA SER A 222 5.22 -7.55 -5.38
C SER A 222 5.27 -6.07 -4.96
N ASP A 223 4.62 -5.75 -3.87
CA ASP A 223 4.61 -4.43 -3.23
C ASP A 223 5.96 -4.09 -2.59
N VAL A 224 6.57 -5.05 -1.90
CA VAL A 224 7.90 -4.87 -1.28
C VAL A 224 8.96 -4.66 -2.35
N ASP A 225 9.01 -5.51 -3.39
CA ASP A 225 9.93 -5.35 -4.52
C ASP A 225 9.76 -4.00 -5.21
N PHE A 226 8.51 -3.60 -5.50
CA PHE A 226 8.22 -2.31 -6.13
C PHE A 226 8.69 -1.13 -5.28
N CYS A 227 8.47 -1.18 -3.97
CA CYS A 227 8.98 -0.17 -3.03
C CYS A 227 10.51 -0.11 -3.02
N LEU A 228 11.19 -1.25 -3.01
CA LEU A 228 12.65 -1.30 -2.96
C LEU A 228 13.28 -0.81 -4.27
N ARG A 229 12.72 -1.15 -5.44
CA ARG A 229 13.15 -0.60 -6.73
C ARG A 229 12.92 0.91 -6.80
N CYS A 230 11.81 1.38 -6.22
CA CYS A 230 11.52 2.81 -6.10
C CYS A 230 12.59 3.53 -5.27
N GLN A 231 13.04 2.94 -4.17
CA GLN A 231 14.14 3.49 -3.36
C GLN A 231 15.50 3.47 -4.09
N GLU A 232 15.78 2.49 -4.94
CA GLU A 232 17.00 2.49 -5.78
C GLU A 232 17.06 3.68 -6.73
N LYS A 233 15.90 4.21 -7.14
CA LYS A 233 15.79 5.46 -7.91
C LYS A 233 15.89 6.74 -7.06
N GLY A 234 16.08 6.62 -5.76
CA GLY A 234 16.21 7.74 -4.83
C GLY A 234 14.91 8.26 -4.24
N TYR A 235 13.78 7.65 -4.55
CA TYR A 235 12.50 8.00 -3.95
C TYR A 235 12.37 7.50 -2.51
N ARG A 236 11.48 8.13 -1.76
CA ARG A 236 11.10 7.74 -0.40
C ARG A 236 9.75 7.04 -0.44
N ILE A 237 9.61 6.02 0.39
CA ILE A 237 8.34 5.33 0.64
C ILE A 237 7.76 5.89 1.93
N LEU A 238 6.52 6.36 1.87
CA LEU A 238 5.87 7.03 2.97
C LEU A 238 4.67 6.24 3.48
N PHE A 239 4.57 6.09 4.78
CA PHE A 239 3.37 5.66 5.48
C PHE A 239 2.66 6.88 6.05
N THR A 240 1.32 6.97 5.89
CA THR A 240 0.48 7.96 6.56
C THR A 240 -0.61 7.31 7.41
N PRO A 241 -0.68 7.59 8.72
CA PRO A 241 -1.74 7.08 9.58
C PRO A 241 -3.07 7.84 9.42
N PHE A 242 -3.10 8.89 8.61
CA PHE A 242 -4.25 9.76 8.39
C PHE A 242 -5.14 9.33 7.21
N ALA A 243 -4.69 8.36 6.43
CA ALA A 243 -5.51 7.58 5.51
C ALA A 243 -5.78 6.22 6.17
N GLN A 244 -7.04 5.92 6.50
CA GLN A 244 -7.40 4.72 7.26
C GLN A 244 -8.48 3.91 6.54
N LEU A 245 -8.24 2.60 6.43
CA LEU A 245 -9.18 1.62 5.90
C LEU A 245 -9.19 0.38 6.78
N TYR A 246 -10.33 -0.30 6.86
CA TYR A 246 -10.36 -1.70 7.27
C TYR A 246 -9.91 -2.58 6.09
N HIS A 247 -9.21 -3.67 6.38
CA HIS A 247 -8.86 -4.71 5.42
C HIS A 247 -9.24 -6.06 6.01
N HIS A 248 -10.19 -6.73 5.37
CA HIS A 248 -10.86 -7.90 5.94
C HIS A 248 -10.05 -9.19 5.82
N GLU A 249 -8.89 -9.14 5.14
CA GLU A 249 -7.95 -10.26 4.96
C GLU A 249 -8.67 -11.55 4.53
N SER A 250 -9.51 -11.43 3.51
CA SER A 250 -10.14 -12.58 2.91
C SER A 250 -9.12 -13.43 2.16
N ALA A 251 -9.32 -14.73 2.16
CA ALA A 251 -8.39 -15.80 1.78
C ALA A 251 -7.94 -15.85 0.30
N SER A 252 -7.79 -14.71 -0.37
CA SER A 252 -7.34 -14.63 -1.76
C SER A 252 -5.81 -14.82 -1.94
N ARG A 253 -5.03 -14.85 -0.85
CA ARG A 253 -3.63 -15.30 -0.91
C ARG A 253 -3.61 -16.82 -1.05
N GLY A 254 -2.99 -17.30 -2.14
CA GLY A 254 -2.65 -18.71 -2.25
C GLY A 254 -1.81 -19.18 -1.04
N PRO A 255 -1.72 -20.49 -0.79
CA PRO A 255 -1.02 -21.02 0.37
C PRO A 255 0.47 -20.59 0.36
N GLU A 256 0.96 -20.16 1.52
CA GLU A 256 2.35 -19.69 1.74
C GLU A 256 3.42 -20.79 1.46
N ASN A 257 3.01 -22.02 1.22
CA ASN A 257 3.87 -23.14 0.81
C ASN A 257 3.81 -23.44 -0.69
N SER A 258 3.15 -22.60 -1.50
CA SER A 258 3.12 -22.80 -2.96
C SER A 258 4.51 -22.56 -3.58
N GLU A 259 4.78 -23.23 -4.68
CA GLU A 259 6.03 -23.06 -5.45
C GLU A 259 6.25 -21.60 -5.87
N ALA A 260 5.18 -20.92 -6.29
CA ALA A 260 5.22 -19.50 -6.65
C ALA A 260 5.61 -18.60 -5.47
N PHE A 261 5.14 -18.91 -4.26
CA PHE A 261 5.53 -18.18 -3.06
C PHE A 261 7.02 -18.40 -2.72
N GLN A 262 7.50 -19.64 -2.80
CA GLN A 262 8.90 -19.95 -2.55
C GLN A 262 9.82 -19.28 -3.58
N THR A 263 9.45 -19.30 -4.86
CA THR A 263 10.19 -18.61 -5.93
C THR A 263 10.29 -17.10 -5.66
N ALA A 264 9.19 -16.47 -5.27
CA ALA A 264 9.20 -15.04 -4.93
C ALA A 264 10.08 -14.77 -3.71
N MET A 265 10.03 -15.62 -2.69
CA MET A 265 10.84 -15.49 -1.49
C MET A 265 12.35 -15.64 -1.81
N ASP A 266 12.72 -16.59 -2.66
CA ASP A 266 14.11 -16.81 -3.08
C ASP A 266 14.63 -15.63 -3.92
N TYR A 267 13.81 -15.10 -4.85
CA TYR A 267 14.13 -13.87 -5.57
C TYR A 267 14.38 -12.71 -4.59
N MET A 268 13.49 -12.50 -3.62
CA MET A 268 13.64 -11.42 -2.63
C MET A 268 14.93 -11.57 -1.82
N ARG A 269 15.24 -12.78 -1.36
CA ARG A 269 16.48 -13.06 -0.62
C ARG A 269 17.73 -12.82 -1.46
N GLN A 270 17.70 -13.21 -2.72
CA GLN A 270 18.83 -13.02 -3.63
C GLN A 270 19.02 -11.54 -4.01
N ARG A 271 17.96 -10.90 -4.46
CA ARG A 271 18.00 -9.52 -4.99
C ARG A 271 18.20 -8.48 -3.90
N TRP A 272 17.55 -8.68 -2.73
CA TRP A 272 17.45 -7.68 -1.67
C TRP A 272 18.19 -8.05 -0.37
N ALA A 273 19.09 -9.05 -0.40
CA ALA A 273 19.81 -9.56 0.76
C ALA A 273 20.32 -8.48 1.71
N ASN A 274 21.03 -7.47 1.19
CA ASN A 274 21.61 -6.39 2.00
C ASN A 274 20.54 -5.50 2.65
N ARG A 275 19.42 -5.27 1.96
CA ARG A 275 18.31 -4.48 2.49
C ARG A 275 17.55 -5.24 3.57
N ILE A 276 17.30 -6.53 3.34
CA ILE A 276 16.64 -7.42 4.28
C ILE A 276 17.48 -7.57 5.56
N GLN A 277 18.79 -7.71 5.41
CA GLN A 277 19.70 -7.80 6.55
C GLN A 277 19.75 -6.50 7.35
N ARG A 278 19.70 -5.34 6.68
CA ARG A 278 19.83 -4.03 7.30
C ARG A 278 18.84 -3.03 6.71
N ASP A 279 17.64 -3.01 7.27
CA ASP A 279 16.62 -2.02 6.93
C ASP A 279 17.10 -0.61 7.31
N PRO A 280 17.20 0.36 6.37
CA PRO A 280 17.70 1.70 6.66
C PRO A 280 16.76 2.55 7.51
N TYR A 281 15.49 2.14 7.65
CA TYR A 281 14.47 2.84 8.44
C TYR A 281 14.18 2.17 9.79
N TYR A 282 14.90 1.08 10.12
CA TYR A 282 14.72 0.34 11.35
C TYR A 282 16.00 0.35 12.20
N ASN A 283 15.86 0.72 13.47
CA ASN A 283 17.02 0.83 14.38
C ASN A 283 17.65 -0.56 14.57
N PRO A 284 19.00 -0.68 14.38
CA PRO A 284 19.69 -1.95 14.50
C PRO A 284 19.64 -2.58 15.91
N ASN A 285 19.30 -1.81 16.94
CA ASN A 285 19.16 -2.32 18.29
C ASN A 285 17.77 -2.91 18.60
N LEU A 286 16.82 -2.81 17.66
CA LEU A 286 15.49 -3.38 17.81
C LEU A 286 15.43 -4.80 17.26
N THR A 287 14.53 -5.63 17.81
CA THR A 287 14.40 -7.04 17.41
C THR A 287 13.81 -7.19 16.02
N LEU A 288 14.16 -8.28 15.32
CA LEU A 288 13.49 -8.75 14.11
C LEU A 288 12.59 -9.97 14.35
N GLU A 289 12.38 -10.34 15.62
CA GLU A 289 11.55 -11.47 16.02
C GLU A 289 10.08 -11.10 16.19
N ARG A 290 9.79 -9.79 16.34
CA ARG A 290 8.44 -9.26 16.59
C ARG A 290 8.27 -7.89 15.95
N GLU A 291 7.03 -7.52 15.71
CA GLU A 291 6.62 -6.28 15.03
C GLU A 291 6.45 -5.07 15.97
N ASP A 292 6.79 -5.22 17.24
CA ASP A 292 6.50 -4.26 18.33
C ASP A 292 7.62 -3.25 18.64
N PHE A 293 8.73 -3.30 17.89
CA PHE A 293 9.89 -2.41 18.06
C PHE A 293 10.59 -2.52 19.44
N THR A 294 10.49 -3.66 20.10
CA THR A 294 11.24 -3.93 21.34
C THR A 294 12.72 -4.10 21.06
N LEU A 295 13.54 -3.92 22.11
CA LEU A 295 14.98 -4.08 22.00
C LEU A 295 15.37 -5.53 21.69
N ALA A 296 16.36 -5.70 20.84
CA ALA A 296 16.97 -7.00 20.60
C ALA A 296 17.81 -7.44 21.80
N PHE A 297 17.60 -8.67 22.25
CA PHE A 297 18.42 -9.24 23.32
C PHE A 297 18.78 -10.71 23.00
N PRO A 298 20.06 -11.02 22.81
CA PRO A 298 21.22 -10.10 22.76
C PRO A 298 21.13 -9.09 21.60
N PRO A 299 21.87 -7.96 21.66
CA PRO A 299 21.92 -6.98 20.58
C PRO A 299 22.32 -7.63 19.25
N ARG A 300 21.68 -7.19 18.16
CA ARG A 300 22.03 -7.69 16.82
C ARG A 300 23.43 -7.20 16.45
N ASN A 301 24.38 -8.13 16.27
CA ASN A 301 25.71 -7.82 15.80
C ASN A 301 25.72 -7.75 14.27
N TYR A 302 25.88 -6.55 13.74
CA TYR A 302 26.23 -6.40 12.32
C TYR A 302 27.75 -6.53 12.22
N SER A 303 28.24 -7.64 11.66
CA SER A 303 29.64 -7.70 11.27
C SER A 303 29.86 -6.64 10.19
N THR A 304 30.58 -5.59 10.53
CA THR A 304 31.15 -4.65 9.57
C THR A 304 32.17 -5.44 8.75
N LYS A 305 31.75 -5.98 7.60
CA LYS A 305 32.64 -6.40 6.54
C LYS A 305 32.60 -5.38 5.44
#